data_de125a1ef12abbe39f4c677d33c62132
#
_entry.id   de125a1ef12abbe39f4c677d33c62132
#
_cell.length_a   1.000
_cell.length_b   1.000
_cell.length_c   1.000
_cell.angle_alpha   90.00
_cell.angle_beta   90.00
_cell.angle_gamma   90.00
#
_symmetry.space_group_name_H-M   'P 1'
#
loop_
_entity.id
_entity.type
_entity.pdbx_description
1 polymer ?
#
loop_
_entity_poly.entity_id
_entity_poly.type
_entity_poly.pdbx_seq_one_letter_code
_entity_poly.pdbx_strand_id
1 'polypeptide(L)'
;MTQAQRRLLLIQSLLKEKPAYRDLGIPAEPESQRQLLRGLLNLRVPQHADADFLQMQDAYLQGETAAKVITDIADLTPIQPGLYLWQGDITTLKCDAIVNAANSGMTGCYIPNHRCIDNAIHTFAGVELRLACAELMEQQGYPEPIGRAKITPAFNLPCKYVLHTVGPIIDGRVTKADKELLASCYRSCLELAAENGLESVAFCCISTGEFHFPNEQAAQIAVETVKEFLKAQTSVKKVIFNVFKDLDKAIYEKLLGAA
;
A
#
# COMPACT_ATOMS: atom_id res chain seq x y z
N MET A 1 -13.59 -21.68 14.06
CA MET A 1 -12.22 -22.02 13.59
C MET A 1 -11.24 -21.01 14.18
N THR A 2 -10.08 -21.48 14.70
CA THR A 2 -9.04 -20.58 15.25
C THR A 2 -8.19 -19.97 14.15
N GLN A 3 -7.46 -18.88 14.44
CA GLN A 3 -6.51 -18.28 13.49
C GLN A 3 -5.39 -19.26 13.06
N ALA A 4 -4.93 -20.10 13.99
CA ALA A 4 -3.95 -21.14 13.68
C ALA A 4 -4.50 -22.17 12.67
N GLN A 5 -5.75 -22.60 12.84
CA GLN A 5 -6.40 -23.52 11.90
C GLN A 5 -6.60 -22.89 10.52
N ARG A 6 -7.08 -21.62 10.45
CA ARG A 6 -7.21 -20.88 9.19
C ARG A 6 -5.88 -20.79 8.45
N ARG A 7 -4.82 -20.39 9.17
CA ARG A 7 -3.48 -20.27 8.60
C ARG A 7 -2.98 -21.58 8.00
N LEU A 8 -3.14 -22.69 8.70
CA LEU A 8 -2.73 -24.00 8.20
C LEU A 8 -3.51 -24.42 6.94
N LEU A 9 -4.81 -24.21 6.92
CA LEU A 9 -5.65 -24.53 5.75
C LEU A 9 -5.30 -23.66 4.54
N LEU A 10 -5.05 -22.35 4.74
CA LEU A 10 -4.60 -21.45 3.68
C LEU A 10 -3.24 -21.90 3.11
N ILE A 11 -2.28 -22.24 3.97
CA ILE A 11 -0.98 -22.77 3.53
C ILE A 11 -1.19 -24.03 2.70
N GLN A 12 -1.98 -25.00 3.19
CA GLN A 12 -2.26 -26.24 2.47
C GLN A 12 -2.92 -26.02 1.11
N SER A 13 -3.85 -25.07 1.02
CA SER A 13 -4.51 -24.69 -0.24
C SER A 13 -3.51 -24.11 -1.24
N LEU A 14 -2.68 -23.16 -0.80
CA LEU A 14 -1.67 -22.52 -1.65
C LEU A 14 -0.56 -23.50 -2.11
N LEU A 15 -0.16 -24.43 -1.26
CA LEU A 15 0.81 -25.48 -1.62
C LEU A 15 0.24 -26.41 -2.71
N LYS A 16 -1.06 -26.67 -2.71
CA LYS A 16 -1.72 -27.49 -3.74
C LYS A 16 -1.84 -26.79 -5.10
N GLU A 17 -1.88 -25.45 -5.13
CA GLU A 17 -2.01 -24.69 -6.39
C GLU A 17 -0.82 -24.92 -7.34
N LYS A 18 0.39 -25.19 -6.81
CA LYS A 18 1.60 -25.40 -7.63
C LYS A 18 2.25 -26.74 -7.35
N PRO A 19 2.43 -27.60 -8.37
CA PRO A 19 3.09 -28.91 -8.21
C PRO A 19 4.48 -28.81 -7.56
N ALA A 20 5.23 -27.76 -7.88
CA ALA A 20 6.57 -27.50 -7.31
C ALA A 20 6.59 -27.28 -5.79
N TYR A 21 5.43 -27.02 -5.18
CA TYR A 21 5.33 -26.76 -3.74
C TYR A 21 4.83 -27.96 -2.93
N ARG A 22 4.45 -29.08 -3.59
CA ARG A 22 3.81 -30.22 -2.93
C ARG A 22 4.65 -30.85 -1.83
N ASP A 23 5.98 -30.81 -1.99
CA ASP A 23 6.93 -31.40 -1.06
C ASP A 23 7.45 -30.41 0.00
N LEU A 24 6.96 -29.16 -0.02
CA LEU A 24 7.30 -28.20 1.02
C LEU A 24 6.62 -28.58 2.34
N GLY A 25 7.43 -28.87 3.35
CA GLY A 25 6.94 -29.10 4.71
C GLY A 25 6.36 -27.84 5.33
N ILE A 26 5.28 -28.00 6.09
CA ILE A 26 4.73 -26.91 6.91
C ILE A 26 5.47 -26.88 8.24
N PRO A 27 6.12 -25.76 8.61
CA PRO A 27 6.85 -25.68 9.88
C PRO A 27 5.90 -25.79 11.08
N ALA A 28 6.40 -26.28 12.21
CA ALA A 28 5.63 -26.41 13.44
C ALA A 28 5.40 -25.04 14.12
N GLU A 29 6.38 -24.16 14.06
CA GLU A 29 6.38 -22.86 14.75
C GLU A 29 5.40 -21.87 14.13
N PRO A 30 4.53 -21.21 14.94
CA PRO A 30 3.52 -20.28 14.43
C PRO A 30 4.08 -19.13 13.61
N GLU A 31 5.23 -18.57 14.01
CA GLU A 31 5.86 -17.47 13.28
C GLU A 31 6.38 -17.91 11.90
N SER A 32 7.03 -19.07 11.85
CA SER A 32 7.48 -19.67 10.59
C SER A 32 6.32 -20.00 9.65
N GLN A 33 5.15 -20.39 10.20
CA GLN A 33 3.93 -20.58 9.42
C GLN A 33 3.39 -19.25 8.86
N ARG A 34 3.43 -18.15 9.62
CA ARG A 34 3.05 -16.81 9.14
C ARG A 34 3.95 -16.36 7.99
N GLN A 35 5.25 -16.56 8.13
CA GLN A 35 6.22 -16.24 7.07
C GLN A 35 6.01 -17.10 5.82
N LEU A 36 5.75 -18.41 5.99
CA LEU A 36 5.44 -19.30 4.87
C LEU A 36 4.17 -18.86 4.16
N LEU A 37 3.08 -18.61 4.90
CA LEU A 37 1.82 -18.13 4.31
C LEU A 37 2.04 -16.82 3.54
N ARG A 38 2.72 -15.84 4.15
CA ARG A 38 3.03 -14.57 3.47
C ARG A 38 3.84 -14.80 2.21
N GLY A 39 4.88 -15.62 2.25
CA GLY A 39 5.69 -15.94 1.08
C GLY A 39 4.89 -16.59 -0.04
N LEU A 40 3.99 -17.50 0.28
CA LEU A 40 3.11 -18.16 -0.69
C LEU A 40 2.11 -17.15 -1.32
N LEU A 41 1.50 -16.27 -0.51
CA LEU A 41 0.64 -15.18 -1.00
C LEU A 41 1.40 -14.22 -1.91
N ASN A 42 2.66 -13.90 -1.57
CA ASN A 42 3.49 -13.03 -2.42
C ASN A 42 3.82 -13.66 -3.78
N LEU A 43 4.04 -14.98 -3.82
CA LEU A 43 4.37 -15.72 -5.05
C LEU A 43 3.14 -16.12 -5.88
N ARG A 44 1.94 -15.98 -5.32
CA ARG A 44 0.71 -16.34 -6.02
C ARG A 44 0.46 -15.37 -7.17
N VAL A 45 0.37 -15.90 -8.38
CA VAL A 45 0.02 -15.12 -9.58
C VAL A 45 -1.44 -14.64 -9.50
N PRO A 46 -1.82 -13.57 -10.22
CA PRO A 46 -3.22 -13.14 -10.29
C PRO A 46 -4.06 -14.22 -10.96
N GLN A 47 -4.92 -14.84 -10.18
CA GLN A 47 -5.87 -15.86 -10.63
C GLN A 47 -7.05 -15.91 -9.66
N HIS A 48 -8.21 -16.32 -10.17
CA HIS A 48 -9.39 -16.51 -9.33
C HIS A 48 -9.09 -17.52 -8.20
N ALA A 49 -9.73 -17.32 -7.08
CA ALA A 49 -9.76 -18.26 -5.97
C ALA A 49 -11.22 -18.66 -5.72
N ASP A 50 -11.44 -19.89 -5.22
CA ASP A 50 -12.77 -20.32 -4.87
C ASP A 50 -13.32 -19.56 -3.64
N ALA A 51 -14.65 -19.59 -3.49
CA ALA A 51 -15.33 -18.85 -2.43
C ALA A 51 -14.91 -19.31 -1.02
N ASP A 52 -14.61 -20.59 -0.83
CA ASP A 52 -14.19 -21.14 0.46
C ASP A 52 -12.79 -20.63 0.84
N PHE A 53 -11.88 -20.55 -0.14
CA PHE A 53 -10.55 -19.95 0.08
C PHE A 53 -10.67 -18.47 0.45
N LEU A 54 -11.46 -17.70 -0.31
CA LEU A 54 -11.65 -16.26 -0.03
C LEU A 54 -12.26 -16.02 1.34
N GLN A 55 -13.33 -16.74 1.70
CA GLN A 55 -13.95 -16.62 3.02
C GLN A 55 -12.97 -16.96 4.15
N MET A 56 -12.13 -17.97 3.96
CA MET A 56 -11.11 -18.35 4.94
C MET A 56 -10.00 -17.32 5.04
N GLN A 57 -9.53 -16.81 3.90
CA GLN A 57 -8.52 -15.75 3.82
C GLN A 57 -9.02 -14.49 4.52
N ASP A 58 -10.24 -14.04 4.22
CA ASP A 58 -10.81 -12.82 4.79
C ASP A 58 -10.93 -12.94 6.30
N ALA A 59 -11.48 -14.05 6.79
CA ALA A 59 -11.58 -14.31 8.22
C ALA A 59 -10.20 -14.39 8.91
N TYR A 60 -9.17 -14.84 8.20
CA TYR A 60 -7.78 -14.84 8.70
C TYR A 60 -7.20 -13.43 8.71
N LEU A 61 -7.22 -12.72 7.59
CA LEU A 61 -6.61 -11.38 7.46
C LEU A 61 -7.30 -10.35 8.35
N GLN A 62 -8.63 -10.35 8.40
CA GLN A 62 -9.40 -9.48 9.30
C GLN A 62 -9.10 -9.79 10.77
N GLY A 63 -8.94 -11.06 11.13
CA GLY A 63 -8.52 -11.45 12.47
C GLY A 63 -7.09 -11.00 12.82
N GLU A 64 -6.14 -11.11 11.89
CA GLU A 64 -4.77 -10.59 12.08
C GLU A 64 -4.76 -9.05 12.18
N THR A 65 -5.59 -8.37 11.39
CA THR A 65 -5.76 -6.91 11.43
C THR A 65 -6.40 -6.47 12.75
N ALA A 66 -7.45 -7.14 13.21
CA ALA A 66 -8.12 -6.85 14.47
C ALA A 66 -7.24 -7.07 15.72
N ALA A 67 -6.21 -7.91 15.60
CA ALA A 67 -5.21 -8.12 16.65
C ALA A 67 -4.17 -6.98 16.74
N LYS A 68 -4.11 -6.10 15.73
CA LYS A 68 -3.26 -4.91 15.71
C LYS A 68 -4.03 -3.71 16.25
N VAL A 69 -3.30 -2.67 16.63
CA VAL A 69 -3.91 -1.37 16.94
C VAL A 69 -4.27 -0.68 15.62
N ILE A 70 -5.56 -0.55 15.36
CA ILE A 70 -6.07 0.22 14.23
C ILE A 70 -6.11 1.70 14.62
N THR A 71 -5.49 2.54 13.81
CA THR A 71 -5.55 4.00 13.97
C THR A 71 -6.65 4.56 13.08
N ASP A 72 -7.65 5.21 13.66
CA ASP A 72 -8.65 5.96 12.89
C ASP A 72 -8.14 7.38 12.63
N ILE A 73 -8.28 7.88 11.40
CA ILE A 73 -7.93 9.27 11.09
C ILE A 73 -8.70 10.27 11.95
N ALA A 74 -9.88 9.89 12.44
CA ALA A 74 -10.68 10.73 13.32
C ALA A 74 -10.00 11.00 14.68
N ASP A 75 -9.10 10.12 15.10
CA ASP A 75 -8.35 10.22 16.35
C ASP A 75 -7.03 10.99 16.19
N LEU A 76 -6.65 11.32 14.95
CA LEU A 76 -5.40 12.04 14.67
C LEU A 76 -5.60 13.55 14.77
N THR A 77 -4.62 14.24 15.35
CA THR A 77 -4.57 15.71 15.36
C THR A 77 -3.86 16.23 14.12
N PRO A 78 -4.47 17.15 13.36
CA PRO A 78 -3.80 17.76 12.22
C PRO A 78 -2.64 18.65 12.69
N ILE A 79 -1.51 18.61 11.97
CA ILE A 79 -0.37 19.54 12.19
C ILE A 79 -0.68 20.91 11.61
N GLN A 80 -1.34 20.92 10.45
CA GLN A 80 -1.82 22.11 9.78
C GLN A 80 -3.24 21.82 9.27
N PRO A 81 -4.07 22.81 8.94
CA PRO A 81 -5.41 22.56 8.41
C PRO A 81 -5.41 21.56 7.25
N GLY A 82 -6.06 20.42 7.44
CA GLY A 82 -6.13 19.33 6.45
C GLY A 82 -4.88 18.45 6.30
N LEU A 83 -3.78 18.77 7.00
CA LEU A 83 -2.52 18.01 6.93
C LEU A 83 -2.21 17.29 8.23
N TYR A 84 -1.94 16.01 8.10
CA TYR A 84 -1.61 15.11 9.21
C TYR A 84 -0.26 14.46 8.96
N LEU A 85 0.49 14.20 10.02
CA LEU A 85 1.66 13.34 10.03
C LEU A 85 1.40 12.19 10.98
N TRP A 86 1.56 10.98 10.50
CA TRP A 86 1.39 9.78 11.32
C TRP A 86 2.49 8.77 11.05
N GLN A 87 3.12 8.29 12.12
CA GLN A 87 4.14 7.25 12.03
C GLN A 87 3.53 5.91 12.42
N GLY A 88 3.51 4.98 11.46
CA GLY A 88 2.94 3.65 11.69
C GLY A 88 2.84 2.81 10.42
N ASP A 89 2.27 1.61 10.59
CA ASP A 89 1.99 0.68 9.49
C ASP A 89 0.73 1.14 8.75
N ILE A 90 0.87 1.67 7.53
CA ILE A 90 -0.24 2.21 6.72
C ILE A 90 -1.37 1.19 6.52
N THR A 91 -1.07 -0.12 6.59
CA THR A 91 -2.07 -1.19 6.48
C THR A 91 -2.99 -1.30 7.69
N THR A 92 -2.73 -0.52 8.75
CA THR A 92 -3.57 -0.42 9.95
C THR A 92 -4.28 0.92 10.07
N LEU A 93 -4.19 1.79 9.05
CA LEU A 93 -4.82 3.11 9.07
C LEU A 93 -6.23 3.05 8.48
N LYS A 94 -7.22 3.49 9.25
CA LYS A 94 -8.60 3.63 8.80
C LYS A 94 -8.83 5.04 8.27
N CYS A 95 -8.98 5.14 6.94
CA CYS A 95 -9.27 6.36 6.18
C CYS A 95 -10.02 5.99 4.90
N ASP A 96 -10.30 6.95 4.01
CA ASP A 96 -10.96 6.58 2.74
C ASP A 96 -9.99 5.85 1.81
N ALA A 97 -8.77 6.36 1.61
CA ALA A 97 -7.79 5.70 0.77
C ALA A 97 -6.37 5.76 1.31
N ILE A 98 -5.62 4.69 1.10
CA ILE A 98 -4.17 4.66 1.27
C ILE A 98 -3.49 4.60 -0.09
N VAL A 99 -2.29 5.16 -0.21
CA VAL A 99 -1.50 5.13 -1.45
C VAL A 99 -0.47 4.03 -1.40
N ASN A 100 -0.47 3.20 -2.43
CA ASN A 100 0.53 2.18 -2.70
C ASN A 100 1.57 2.71 -3.69
N ALA A 101 2.85 2.67 -3.33
CA ALA A 101 3.96 2.89 -4.24
C ALA A 101 4.25 1.58 -4.99
N ALA A 102 3.58 1.43 -6.12
CA ALA A 102 3.58 0.22 -6.96
C ALA A 102 4.76 0.20 -7.96
N ASN A 103 4.98 -0.95 -8.56
CA ASN A 103 5.78 -1.09 -9.78
C ASN A 103 4.88 -0.93 -11.04
N SER A 104 5.49 -0.79 -12.22
CA SER A 104 4.75 -0.58 -13.47
C SER A 104 3.84 -1.73 -13.91
N GLY A 105 4.03 -2.92 -13.35
CA GLY A 105 3.12 -4.05 -13.56
C GLY A 105 1.88 -4.01 -12.68
N MET A 106 1.86 -3.20 -11.64
CA MET A 106 0.77 -2.97 -10.68
C MET A 106 0.33 -4.19 -9.86
N THR A 107 0.84 -5.38 -10.16
CA THR A 107 0.40 -6.64 -9.53
C THR A 107 1.12 -7.00 -8.24
N GLY A 108 1.77 -6.03 -7.61
CA GLY A 108 2.45 -6.19 -6.33
C GLY A 108 3.89 -6.73 -6.45
N CYS A 109 4.56 -6.80 -5.32
CA CYS A 109 5.90 -7.35 -5.23
C CYS A 109 5.84 -8.87 -5.05
N TYR A 110 6.56 -9.60 -5.92
CA TYR A 110 6.61 -11.07 -5.89
C TYR A 110 7.77 -11.65 -5.06
N ILE A 111 8.59 -10.81 -4.44
CA ILE A 111 9.69 -11.29 -3.58
C ILE A 111 9.10 -11.76 -2.26
N PRO A 112 9.28 -13.05 -1.88
CA PRO A 112 8.71 -13.59 -0.65
C PRO A 112 9.19 -12.81 0.58
N ASN A 113 8.25 -12.43 1.44
CA ASN A 113 8.51 -11.72 2.69
C ASN A 113 9.26 -10.38 2.53
N HIS A 114 9.24 -9.78 1.34
CA HIS A 114 9.87 -8.48 1.12
C HIS A 114 9.21 -7.40 2.01
N ARG A 115 10.02 -6.44 2.46
CA ARG A 115 9.57 -5.42 3.41
C ARG A 115 9.15 -4.10 2.75
N CYS A 116 8.92 -4.09 1.42
CA CYS A 116 8.39 -2.90 0.76
C CYS A 116 6.89 -2.74 1.02
N ILE A 117 6.42 -1.51 0.83
CA ILE A 117 5.02 -1.16 1.05
C ILE A 117 4.08 -1.92 0.11
N ASP A 118 4.47 -2.10 -1.15
CA ASP A 118 3.71 -2.82 -2.17
C ASP A 118 3.46 -4.29 -1.75
N ASN A 119 4.51 -4.97 -1.23
CA ASN A 119 4.36 -6.31 -0.67
C ASN A 119 3.41 -6.33 0.54
N ALA A 120 3.53 -5.37 1.45
CA ALA A 120 2.69 -5.31 2.65
C ALA A 120 1.22 -5.09 2.30
N ILE A 121 0.91 -4.11 1.45
CA ILE A 121 -0.46 -3.78 1.04
C ILE A 121 -1.10 -4.99 0.35
N HIS A 122 -0.43 -5.60 -0.63
CA HIS A 122 -0.96 -6.79 -1.32
C HIS A 122 -1.13 -8.00 -0.38
N THR A 123 -0.24 -8.16 0.60
CA THR A 123 -0.36 -9.24 1.59
C THR A 123 -1.61 -9.08 2.46
N PHE A 124 -1.82 -7.88 3.03
CA PHE A 124 -2.89 -7.64 4.00
C PHE A 124 -4.25 -7.34 3.36
N ALA A 125 -4.27 -6.90 2.10
CA ALA A 125 -5.50 -6.81 1.32
C ALA A 125 -6.04 -8.20 0.91
N GLY A 126 -5.16 -9.15 0.64
CA GLY A 126 -5.51 -10.48 0.15
C GLY A 126 -5.31 -10.64 -1.36
N VAL A 127 -5.55 -11.87 -1.85
CA VAL A 127 -5.26 -12.24 -3.26
C VAL A 127 -6.11 -11.49 -4.27
N GLU A 128 -7.25 -10.98 -3.86
CA GLU A 128 -8.20 -10.25 -4.72
C GLU A 128 -7.63 -8.91 -5.18
N LEU A 129 -6.83 -8.23 -4.35
CA LEU A 129 -6.19 -6.97 -4.76
C LEU A 129 -5.29 -7.16 -5.97
N ARG A 130 -4.48 -8.24 -5.97
CA ARG A 130 -3.60 -8.56 -7.09
C ARG A 130 -4.38 -8.88 -8.36
N LEU A 131 -5.49 -9.61 -8.22
CA LEU A 131 -6.38 -9.94 -9.34
C LEU A 131 -7.00 -8.67 -9.92
N ALA A 132 -7.58 -7.80 -9.08
CA ALA A 132 -8.17 -6.53 -9.51
C ALA A 132 -7.15 -5.63 -10.23
N CYS A 133 -5.91 -5.54 -9.72
CA CYS A 133 -4.84 -4.83 -10.41
C CYS A 133 -4.50 -5.46 -11.76
N ALA A 134 -4.43 -6.78 -11.85
CA ALA A 134 -4.14 -7.48 -13.11
C ALA A 134 -5.22 -7.23 -14.16
N GLU A 135 -6.49 -7.27 -13.78
CA GLU A 135 -7.63 -6.96 -14.66
C GLU A 135 -7.56 -5.52 -15.19
N LEU A 136 -7.21 -4.54 -14.34
CA LEU A 136 -6.99 -3.16 -14.77
C LEU A 136 -5.86 -3.04 -15.79
N MET A 137 -4.76 -3.77 -15.56
CA MET A 137 -3.60 -3.74 -16.44
C MET A 137 -3.84 -4.50 -17.76
N GLU A 138 -4.61 -5.58 -17.74
CA GLU A 138 -5.03 -6.29 -18.95
C GLU A 138 -5.92 -5.41 -19.83
N GLN A 139 -6.88 -4.69 -19.23
CA GLN A 139 -7.72 -3.73 -19.95
C GLN A 139 -6.91 -2.57 -20.54
N GLN A 140 -5.87 -2.12 -19.84
CA GLN A 140 -4.98 -1.08 -20.33
C GLN A 140 -4.06 -1.55 -21.46
N GLY A 141 -3.54 -2.77 -21.39
CA GLY A 141 -2.70 -3.40 -22.41
C GLY A 141 -1.24 -2.94 -22.48
N TYR A 142 -0.78 -2.10 -21.54
CA TYR A 142 0.61 -1.62 -21.43
C TYR A 142 0.99 -1.34 -19.97
N PRO A 143 2.29 -1.34 -19.59
CA PRO A 143 2.74 -1.03 -18.24
C PRO A 143 2.27 0.36 -17.76
N GLU A 144 1.95 0.49 -16.49
CA GLU A 144 1.53 1.77 -15.91
C GLU A 144 2.64 2.81 -16.01
N PRO A 145 2.36 3.98 -16.61
CA PRO A 145 3.34 5.06 -16.68
C PRO A 145 3.64 5.65 -15.30
N ILE A 146 4.87 6.12 -15.13
CA ILE A 146 5.27 6.86 -13.92
C ILE A 146 4.43 8.14 -13.78
N GLY A 147 4.00 8.44 -12.56
CA GLY A 147 3.25 9.66 -12.25
C GLY A 147 1.74 9.56 -12.47
N ARG A 148 1.23 8.41 -12.88
CA ARG A 148 -0.21 8.13 -12.99
C ARG A 148 -0.73 7.38 -11.77
N ALA A 149 -2.04 7.32 -11.62
CA ALA A 149 -2.69 6.62 -10.53
C ALA A 149 -3.86 5.75 -10.99
N LYS A 150 -4.09 4.65 -10.27
CA LYS A 150 -5.26 3.77 -10.39
C LYS A 150 -5.89 3.55 -9.02
N ILE A 151 -7.17 3.22 -8.99
CA ILE A 151 -7.92 2.95 -7.77
C ILE A 151 -8.47 1.53 -7.78
N THR A 152 -8.41 0.85 -6.64
CA THR A 152 -9.05 -0.44 -6.40
C THR A 152 -9.77 -0.43 -5.05
N PRO A 153 -10.73 -1.35 -4.81
CA PRO A 153 -11.15 -1.67 -3.46
C PRO A 153 -9.97 -2.10 -2.60
N ALA A 154 -10.06 -1.86 -1.29
CA ALA A 154 -9.00 -2.21 -0.34
C ALA A 154 -9.15 -3.63 0.26
N PHE A 155 -10.24 -4.33 -0.03
CA PHE A 155 -10.57 -5.68 0.44
C PHE A 155 -10.46 -5.81 1.96
N ASN A 156 -9.45 -6.51 2.51
CA ASN A 156 -9.31 -6.77 3.94
C ASN A 156 -8.59 -5.65 4.73
N LEU A 157 -8.19 -4.56 4.06
CA LEU A 157 -7.57 -3.42 4.75
C LEU A 157 -8.64 -2.56 5.47
N PRO A 158 -8.26 -1.80 6.52
CA PRO A 158 -9.20 -0.91 7.24
C PRO A 158 -9.69 0.29 6.42
N CYS A 159 -8.97 0.68 5.37
CA CYS A 159 -9.37 1.73 4.45
C CYS A 159 -10.40 1.20 3.43
N LYS A 160 -11.05 2.11 2.69
CA LYS A 160 -12.04 1.74 1.66
C LYS A 160 -11.39 1.41 0.31
N TYR A 161 -10.34 2.15 -0.05
CA TYR A 161 -9.67 2.06 -1.35
C TYR A 161 -8.15 2.06 -1.22
N VAL A 162 -7.50 1.49 -2.24
CA VAL A 162 -6.06 1.67 -2.47
C VAL A 162 -5.87 2.47 -3.76
N LEU A 163 -5.11 3.55 -3.66
CA LEU A 163 -4.63 4.32 -4.81
C LEU A 163 -3.22 3.81 -5.15
N HIS A 164 -3.03 3.31 -6.35
CA HIS A 164 -1.75 2.78 -6.80
C HIS A 164 -1.07 3.78 -7.71
N THR A 165 0.19 4.11 -7.47
CA THR A 165 0.98 4.98 -8.34
C THR A 165 2.40 4.45 -8.49
N VAL A 166 3.00 4.70 -9.66
CA VAL A 166 4.37 4.31 -9.96
C VAL A 166 5.25 5.54 -9.85
N GLY A 167 6.16 5.55 -8.89
CA GLY A 167 7.11 6.64 -8.70
C GLY A 167 8.34 6.49 -9.59
N PRO A 168 9.13 7.57 -9.78
CA PRO A 168 10.40 7.51 -10.51
C PRO A 168 11.45 6.71 -9.75
N ILE A 169 12.27 5.97 -10.52
CA ILE A 169 13.48 5.29 -10.03
C ILE A 169 14.66 6.22 -10.26
N ILE A 170 15.45 6.46 -9.21
CA ILE A 170 16.63 7.33 -9.31
C ILE A 170 17.88 6.50 -9.52
N ASP A 171 18.53 6.73 -10.64
CA ASP A 171 19.86 6.21 -10.95
C ASP A 171 20.83 7.41 -11.06
N GLY A 172 21.59 7.64 -10.01
CA GLY A 172 22.52 8.76 -9.90
C GLY A 172 21.88 10.06 -9.37
N ARG A 173 21.85 11.13 -10.17
CA ARG A 173 21.35 12.44 -9.74
C ARG A 173 19.89 12.64 -10.06
N VAL A 174 19.13 13.17 -9.09
CA VAL A 174 17.73 13.58 -9.31
C VAL A 174 17.67 14.70 -10.35
N THR A 175 16.92 14.48 -11.41
CA THR A 175 16.67 15.46 -12.47
C THR A 175 15.41 16.28 -12.22
N LYS A 176 15.20 17.33 -13.01
CA LYS A 176 13.96 18.10 -12.98
C LYS A 176 12.76 17.21 -13.38
N ALA A 177 12.94 16.36 -14.38
CA ALA A 177 11.90 15.43 -14.82
C ALA A 177 11.48 14.46 -13.72
N ASP A 178 12.44 13.91 -12.94
CA ASP A 178 12.13 13.03 -11.81
C ASP A 178 11.30 13.74 -10.74
N LYS A 179 11.62 15.00 -10.45
CA LYS A 179 10.85 15.83 -9.51
C LYS A 179 9.42 16.07 -10.00
N GLU A 180 9.24 16.37 -11.28
CA GLU A 180 7.94 16.56 -11.90
C GLU A 180 7.12 15.26 -11.90
N LEU A 181 7.74 14.12 -12.18
CA LEU A 181 7.11 12.80 -12.13
C LEU A 181 6.68 12.42 -10.70
N LEU A 182 7.53 12.69 -9.70
CA LEU A 182 7.16 12.45 -8.31
C LEU A 182 5.98 13.36 -7.89
N ALA A 183 6.00 14.64 -8.22
CA ALA A 183 4.88 15.54 -7.98
C ALA A 183 3.60 15.07 -8.69
N SER A 184 3.73 14.50 -9.90
CA SER A 184 2.61 13.92 -10.64
C SER A 184 2.00 12.72 -9.92
N CYS A 185 2.79 11.88 -9.22
CA CYS A 185 2.25 10.78 -8.42
C CYS A 185 1.29 11.29 -7.34
N TYR A 186 1.69 12.31 -6.59
CA TYR A 186 0.85 12.89 -5.55
C TYR A 186 -0.40 13.53 -6.14
N ARG A 187 -0.25 14.31 -7.21
CA ARG A 187 -1.35 15.01 -7.87
C ARG A 187 -2.37 14.02 -8.45
N SER A 188 -1.92 13.04 -9.21
CA SER A 188 -2.81 12.05 -9.83
C SER A 188 -3.58 11.23 -8.79
N CYS A 189 -2.96 10.88 -7.65
CA CYS A 189 -3.67 10.22 -6.55
C CYS A 189 -4.74 11.12 -5.94
N LEU A 190 -4.45 12.40 -5.74
CA LEU A 190 -5.40 13.36 -5.14
C LEU A 190 -6.55 13.68 -6.11
N GLU A 191 -6.26 13.84 -7.40
CA GLU A 191 -7.25 14.05 -8.45
C GLU A 191 -8.20 12.85 -8.53
N LEU A 192 -7.65 11.63 -8.58
CA LEU A 192 -8.43 10.40 -8.62
C LEU A 192 -9.26 10.19 -7.34
N ALA A 193 -8.72 10.56 -6.17
CA ALA A 193 -9.47 10.56 -4.93
C ALA A 193 -10.65 11.55 -4.97
N ALA A 194 -10.42 12.76 -5.48
CA ALA A 194 -11.47 13.77 -5.62
C ALA A 194 -12.56 13.35 -6.61
N GLU A 195 -12.20 12.76 -7.75
CA GLU A 195 -13.13 12.21 -8.74
C GLU A 195 -14.03 11.11 -8.15
N ASN A 196 -13.52 10.35 -7.16
CA ASN A 196 -14.28 9.32 -6.45
C ASN A 196 -14.95 9.83 -5.17
N GLY A 197 -14.96 11.15 -4.91
CA GLY A 197 -15.63 11.74 -3.76
C GLY A 197 -15.00 11.40 -2.40
N LEU A 198 -13.72 11.02 -2.38
CA LEU A 198 -13.01 10.65 -1.15
C LEU A 198 -12.62 11.91 -0.37
N GLU A 199 -12.68 11.84 0.96
CA GLU A 199 -12.36 12.96 1.86
C GLU A 199 -10.96 12.87 2.46
N SER A 200 -10.41 11.66 2.57
CA SER A 200 -9.13 11.40 3.25
C SER A 200 -8.21 10.47 2.45
N VAL A 201 -6.93 10.87 2.31
CA VAL A 201 -5.91 10.12 1.59
C VAL A 201 -4.63 10.04 2.43
N ALA A 202 -4.11 8.83 2.63
CA ALA A 202 -2.83 8.63 3.30
C ALA A 202 -1.74 8.22 2.30
N PHE A 203 -0.68 9.00 2.24
CA PHE A 203 0.48 8.76 1.39
C PHE A 203 1.61 8.09 2.16
N CYS A 204 2.16 7.00 1.62
CA CYS A 204 3.50 6.53 2.00
C CYS A 204 4.59 7.43 1.38
N CYS A 205 5.84 7.24 1.80
CA CYS A 205 7.01 7.94 1.23
C CYS A 205 7.35 7.39 -0.16
N ILE A 206 6.66 7.88 -1.21
CA ILE A 206 6.80 7.39 -2.59
C ILE A 206 8.25 7.52 -3.07
N SER A 207 8.75 6.47 -3.71
CA SER A 207 10.11 6.35 -4.29
C SER A 207 11.29 6.38 -3.31
N THR A 208 11.11 6.57 -2.01
CA THR A 208 12.25 6.72 -1.06
C THR A 208 12.84 5.40 -0.57
N GLY A 209 12.23 4.27 -0.91
CA GLY A 209 12.76 2.93 -0.63
C GLY A 209 13.60 2.40 -1.78
N GLU A 210 13.10 1.35 -2.43
CA GLU A 210 13.75 0.63 -3.53
C GLU A 210 14.03 1.50 -4.78
N PHE A 211 13.39 2.66 -4.90
CA PHE A 211 13.55 3.57 -6.04
C PHE A 211 14.53 4.73 -5.75
N HIS A 212 15.14 4.75 -4.56
CA HIS A 212 16.29 5.57 -4.19
C HIS A 212 16.12 7.10 -4.34
N PHE A 213 14.90 7.61 -4.34
CA PHE A 213 14.70 9.06 -4.31
C PHE A 213 15.13 9.61 -2.94
N PRO A 214 15.97 10.67 -2.86
CA PRO A 214 16.42 11.22 -1.59
C PRO A 214 15.24 11.70 -0.71
N ASN A 215 15.18 11.24 0.53
CA ASN A 215 14.05 11.42 1.44
C ASN A 215 13.66 12.89 1.63
N GLU A 216 14.63 13.79 1.86
CA GLU A 216 14.35 15.23 2.05
C GLU A 216 13.72 15.87 0.82
N GLN A 217 14.28 15.59 -0.37
CA GLN A 217 13.75 16.12 -1.62
C GLN A 217 12.36 15.55 -1.93
N ALA A 218 12.16 14.25 -1.69
CA ALA A 218 10.87 13.60 -1.90
C ALA A 218 9.80 14.17 -0.97
N ALA A 219 10.11 14.34 0.30
CA ALA A 219 9.19 14.91 1.29
C ALA A 219 8.83 16.37 0.97
N GLN A 220 9.81 17.18 0.53
CA GLN A 220 9.54 18.55 0.11
C GLN A 220 8.56 18.61 -1.06
N ILE A 221 8.78 17.79 -2.11
CA ILE A 221 7.89 17.69 -3.27
C ILE A 221 6.49 17.25 -2.84
N ALA A 222 6.40 16.25 -1.95
CA ALA A 222 5.14 15.75 -1.42
C ALA A 222 4.35 16.86 -0.72
N VAL A 223 4.99 17.56 0.22
CA VAL A 223 4.35 18.62 1.01
C VAL A 223 3.92 19.79 0.13
N GLU A 224 4.78 20.24 -0.79
CA GLU A 224 4.47 21.33 -1.71
C GLU A 224 3.30 20.97 -2.63
N THR A 225 3.31 19.78 -3.22
CA THR A 225 2.26 19.31 -4.13
C THR A 225 0.91 19.17 -3.42
N VAL A 226 0.91 18.58 -2.23
CA VAL A 226 -0.32 18.41 -1.43
C VAL A 226 -0.86 19.76 -0.97
N LYS A 227 -0.01 20.67 -0.49
CA LYS A 227 -0.43 22.03 -0.08
C LYS A 227 -1.04 22.82 -1.25
N GLU A 228 -0.45 22.70 -2.44
CA GLU A 228 -1.00 23.36 -3.64
C GLU A 228 -2.37 22.78 -4.01
N PHE A 229 -2.52 21.45 -4.00
CA PHE A 229 -3.78 20.80 -4.30
C PHE A 229 -4.90 21.20 -3.32
N LEU A 230 -4.60 21.28 -2.03
CA LEU A 230 -5.59 21.62 -0.99
C LEU A 230 -6.08 23.08 -1.04
N LYS A 231 -5.47 23.95 -1.86
CA LYS A 231 -6.03 25.31 -2.12
C LYS A 231 -7.30 25.24 -2.94
N ALA A 232 -7.48 24.21 -3.76
CA ALA A 232 -8.70 24.01 -4.53
C ALA A 232 -9.83 23.42 -3.66
N GLN A 233 -11.07 23.79 -3.98
CA GLN A 233 -12.24 23.20 -3.32
C GLN A 233 -12.58 21.85 -3.97
N THR A 234 -12.10 20.76 -3.36
CA THR A 234 -12.38 19.39 -3.76
C THR A 234 -13.04 18.62 -2.61
N SER A 235 -13.40 17.34 -2.84
CA SER A 235 -13.85 16.45 -1.76
C SER A 235 -12.75 16.14 -0.76
N VAL A 236 -11.48 16.06 -1.21
CA VAL A 236 -10.34 15.73 -0.35
C VAL A 236 -10.07 16.88 0.63
N LYS A 237 -10.24 16.57 1.93
CA LYS A 237 -10.09 17.52 3.05
C LYS A 237 -8.95 17.16 3.99
N LYS A 238 -8.51 15.90 4.00
CA LYS A 238 -7.54 15.37 4.94
C LYS A 238 -6.49 14.57 4.19
N VAL A 239 -5.24 15.00 4.29
CA VAL A 239 -4.09 14.28 3.72
C VAL A 239 -3.13 13.91 4.84
N ILE A 240 -2.84 12.61 4.93
CA ILE A 240 -1.95 12.04 5.92
C ILE A 240 -0.62 11.72 5.24
N PHE A 241 0.47 12.32 5.70
CA PHE A 241 1.80 11.84 5.40
C PHE A 241 2.11 10.69 6.38
N ASN A 242 1.99 9.47 5.88
CA ASN A 242 2.36 8.29 6.64
C ASN A 242 3.85 8.03 6.48
N VAL A 243 4.55 8.00 7.58
CA VAL A 243 5.98 7.67 7.66
C VAL A 243 6.18 6.40 8.49
N PHE A 244 7.22 5.66 8.17
CA PHE A 244 7.54 4.44 8.91
C PHE A 244 8.84 4.58 9.70
N LYS A 245 9.86 5.25 9.14
CA LYS A 245 11.17 5.45 9.75
C LYS A 245 11.24 6.78 10.50
N ASP A 246 12.01 6.82 11.58
CA ASP A 246 12.25 8.04 12.37
C ASP A 246 12.89 9.17 11.52
N LEU A 247 13.75 8.79 10.55
CA LEU A 247 14.33 9.74 9.61
C LEU A 247 13.23 10.49 8.82
N ASP A 248 12.29 9.76 8.26
CA ASP A 248 11.20 10.36 7.48
C ASP A 248 10.32 11.23 8.39
N LYS A 249 10.03 10.77 9.60
CA LYS A 249 9.27 11.55 10.58
C LYS A 249 9.93 12.90 10.86
N ALA A 250 11.22 12.90 11.19
CA ALA A 250 11.96 14.13 11.47
C ALA A 250 11.97 15.11 10.28
N ILE A 251 12.09 14.60 9.05
CA ILE A 251 12.02 15.41 7.84
C ILE A 251 10.64 16.07 7.68
N TYR A 252 9.56 15.29 7.82
CA TYR A 252 8.21 15.83 7.70
C TYR A 252 7.83 16.78 8.85
N GLU A 253 8.25 16.50 10.09
CA GLU A 253 8.07 17.41 11.24
C GLU A 253 8.67 18.78 10.94
N LYS A 254 9.91 18.82 10.45
CA LYS A 254 10.59 20.07 10.06
C LYS A 254 9.86 20.80 8.93
N LEU A 255 9.41 20.09 7.88
CA LEU A 255 8.72 20.69 6.73
C LEU A 255 7.32 21.21 7.06
N LEU A 256 6.64 20.58 8.01
CA LEU A 256 5.30 20.93 8.45
C LEU A 256 5.29 21.90 9.65
N GLY A 257 6.45 22.24 10.21
CA GLY A 257 6.55 23.15 11.35
C GLY A 257 6.00 22.56 12.66
N ALA A 258 6.16 21.26 12.85
CA ALA A 258 5.72 20.52 14.03
C ALA A 258 6.83 20.40 15.11
N ALA A 259 7.96 21.10 14.96
CA ALA A 259 9.08 21.08 15.89
C ALA A 259 8.91 22.12 16.99
#